data_543d63043ee922e22db306ee0d0a9e76
#
_entry.id   543d63043ee922e22db306ee0d0a9e76
#
_cell.length_a   1.000
_cell.length_b   1.000
_cell.length_c   1.000
_cell.angle_alpha   90.00
_cell.angle_beta   90.00
_cell.angle_gamma   90.00
#
_symmetry.space_group_name_H-M   'P 1'
#
loop_
_entity.id
_entity.type
_entity.pdbx_description
1 polymer ?
#
loop_
_entity_poly.entity_id
_entity_poly.type
_entity_poly.pdbx_seq_one_letter_code
_entity_poly.pdbx_strand_id
1 'polypeptide(L)'
;MASGGTIRIKVCSAELTRDTEMFGKMDPYCVIEYKDKKYQTNVKNEAGTKPVWNQSFNFFAELNRQVVFDVLEEDTFSSDQVGRVESTIEAIIPKNGADSVEHNLELIYGNEGAGTLKISVEFTPAPQ
;
A
#
# COMPACT_ATOMS: atom_id res chain seq x y z
N MET A 1 -1.61 15.73 21.61
CA MET A 1 -0.96 14.50 22.03
C MET A 1 -1.12 13.42 20.98
N ALA A 2 -0.04 12.81 20.57
CA ALA A 2 -0.13 11.72 19.62
C ALA A 2 -0.82 10.54 20.28
N SER A 3 -1.74 9.95 19.59
CA SER A 3 -2.45 8.76 20.04
C SER A 3 -2.40 7.73 18.94
N GLY A 4 -2.94 6.57 19.21
CA GLY A 4 -2.93 5.47 18.29
C GLY A 4 -4.16 4.62 18.42
N GLY A 5 -4.20 3.56 17.66
CA GLY A 5 -5.28 2.61 17.66
C GLY A 5 -5.00 1.49 16.68
N THR A 6 -6.00 0.66 16.46
CA THR A 6 -5.90 -0.43 15.50
C THR A 6 -6.31 0.08 14.12
N ILE A 7 -5.39 -0.04 13.18
CA ILE A 7 -5.66 0.31 11.78
C ILE A 7 -5.90 -0.99 11.00
N ARG A 8 -6.84 -0.93 10.06
CA ARG A 8 -7.04 -1.99 9.09
C ARG A 8 -6.84 -1.39 7.71
N ILE A 9 -5.83 -1.86 7.01
CA ILE A 9 -5.54 -1.40 5.65
C ILE A 9 -5.83 -2.53 4.68
N LYS A 10 -6.77 -2.29 3.79
CA LYS A 10 -7.04 -3.20 2.69
C LYS A 10 -6.33 -2.69 1.46
N VAL A 11 -5.41 -3.49 0.94
CA VAL A 11 -4.75 -3.19 -0.33
C VAL A 11 -5.66 -3.74 -1.42
N CYS A 12 -6.33 -2.85 -2.12
CA CYS A 12 -7.37 -3.24 -3.07
C CYS A 12 -6.79 -3.61 -4.43
N SER A 13 -6.15 -2.66 -5.08
CA SER A 13 -5.70 -2.82 -6.46
C SER A 13 -4.71 -1.71 -6.81
N ALA A 14 -4.14 -1.82 -8.00
CA ALA A 14 -3.31 -0.76 -8.53
C ALA A 14 -3.54 -0.60 -10.04
N GLU A 15 -3.26 0.58 -10.53
CA GLU A 15 -3.15 0.85 -11.95
C GLU A 15 -1.76 1.42 -12.16
N LEU A 16 -0.88 0.60 -12.75
CA LEU A 16 0.52 0.91 -12.87
C LEU A 16 0.80 1.48 -14.26
N THR A 17 1.58 2.55 -14.32
CA THR A 17 1.99 3.14 -15.58
C THR A 17 3.43 2.77 -15.93
N ARG A 18 4.13 2.12 -14.98
CA ARG A 18 5.47 1.61 -15.18
C ARG A 18 5.43 0.08 -15.27
N ASP A 19 5.95 -0.46 -16.35
CA ASP A 19 6.04 -1.90 -16.58
C ASP A 19 7.52 -2.27 -16.65
N THR A 20 7.96 -3.16 -15.76
CA THR A 20 9.36 -3.57 -15.67
C THR A 20 9.68 -4.80 -16.51
N GLU A 21 8.66 -5.44 -17.09
CA GLU A 21 8.86 -6.67 -17.87
C GLU A 21 9.03 -6.36 -19.35
N MET A 22 10.07 -6.94 -19.94
CA MET A 22 10.28 -6.86 -21.38
C MET A 22 9.45 -7.91 -22.11
N PHE A 23 9.22 -9.06 -21.48
CA PHE A 23 8.49 -10.16 -22.07
C PHE A 23 7.47 -10.65 -21.06
N GLY A 24 6.21 -10.81 -21.51
CA GLY A 24 5.14 -11.26 -20.64
C GLY A 24 4.62 -10.13 -19.75
N LYS A 25 3.93 -10.52 -18.71
CA LYS A 25 3.29 -9.59 -17.77
C LYS A 25 3.97 -9.64 -16.42
N MET A 26 3.92 -8.51 -15.72
CA MET A 26 4.44 -8.43 -14.35
C MET A 26 3.67 -9.33 -13.39
N ASP A 27 4.36 -9.74 -12.33
CA ASP A 27 3.79 -10.46 -11.19
C ASP A 27 3.86 -9.55 -9.97
N PRO A 28 2.93 -8.57 -9.86
CA PRO A 28 3.06 -7.53 -8.84
C PRO A 28 2.55 -7.95 -7.46
N TYR A 29 3.17 -7.37 -6.44
CA TYR A 29 2.71 -7.46 -5.06
C TYR A 29 2.99 -6.14 -4.35
N CYS A 30 2.33 -5.93 -3.21
CA CYS A 30 2.46 -4.71 -2.44
C CYS A 30 2.99 -5.03 -1.05
N VAL A 31 3.92 -4.20 -0.57
CA VAL A 31 4.47 -4.29 0.78
C VAL A 31 4.09 -3.02 1.53
N ILE A 32 3.54 -3.18 2.73
CA ILE A 32 3.30 -2.07 3.65
C ILE A 32 4.41 -2.10 4.69
N GLU A 33 5.13 -1.01 4.84
CA GLU A 33 6.14 -0.88 5.89
C GLU A 33 5.65 0.07 6.96
N TYR A 34 5.64 -0.39 8.20
CA TYR A 34 5.31 0.42 9.37
C TYR A 34 6.29 0.09 10.47
N LYS A 35 7.06 1.09 10.92
CA LYS A 35 8.18 0.91 11.85
C LYS A 35 9.16 -0.12 11.26
N ASP A 36 9.42 -1.19 11.99
CA ASP A 36 10.33 -2.26 11.55
C ASP A 36 9.59 -3.48 11.04
N LYS A 37 8.29 -3.34 10.74
CA LYS A 37 7.46 -4.44 10.28
C LYS A 37 7.04 -4.26 8.84
N LYS A 38 6.93 -5.38 8.12
CA LYS A 38 6.49 -5.41 6.74
C LYS A 38 5.32 -6.36 6.59
N TYR A 39 4.31 -5.92 5.86
CA TYR A 39 3.11 -6.71 5.55
C TYR A 39 3.04 -6.82 4.04
N GLN A 40 2.90 -8.02 3.51
CA GLN A 40 3.00 -8.25 2.09
C GLN A 40 1.76 -8.94 1.55
N THR A 41 1.24 -8.44 0.43
CA THR A 41 0.16 -9.12 -0.30
C THR A 41 0.70 -10.35 -1.00
N ASN A 42 -0.22 -11.20 -1.49
CA ASN A 42 0.14 -12.26 -2.40
C ASN A 42 0.68 -11.65 -3.70
N VAL A 43 1.55 -12.40 -4.35
CA VAL A 43 2.00 -12.07 -5.70
C VAL A 43 0.88 -12.45 -6.66
N LYS A 44 0.50 -11.52 -7.56
CA LYS A 44 -0.52 -11.80 -8.57
C LYS A 44 0.15 -12.13 -9.89
N ASN A 45 0.28 -13.42 -10.16
CA ASN A 45 0.98 -13.91 -11.34
C ASN A 45 0.31 -13.41 -12.61
N GLU A 46 1.12 -12.84 -13.49
CA GLU A 46 0.73 -12.33 -14.80
C GLU A 46 -0.41 -11.31 -14.77
N ALA A 47 -0.55 -10.60 -13.65
CA ALA A 47 -1.57 -9.57 -13.54
C ALA A 47 -1.22 -8.32 -14.35
N GLY A 48 0.05 -8.16 -14.69
CA GLY A 48 0.47 -7.01 -15.48
C GLY A 48 0.37 -5.71 -14.71
N THR A 49 -0.25 -4.71 -15.33
CA THR A 49 -0.31 -3.35 -14.76
C THR A 49 -1.58 -3.06 -13.97
N LYS A 50 -2.51 -4.01 -13.87
CA LYS A 50 -3.78 -3.80 -13.16
C LYS A 50 -4.06 -4.93 -12.17
N PRO A 51 -3.18 -5.14 -11.17
CA PRO A 51 -3.40 -6.19 -10.19
C PRO A 51 -4.56 -5.86 -9.25
N VAL A 52 -5.26 -6.90 -8.79
CA VAL A 52 -6.29 -6.80 -7.77
C VAL A 52 -5.93 -7.78 -6.65
N TRP A 53 -5.68 -7.26 -5.46
CA TRP A 53 -5.30 -8.11 -4.32
C TRP A 53 -6.43 -8.28 -3.31
N ASN A 54 -7.07 -7.20 -2.91
CA ASN A 54 -8.15 -7.19 -1.92
C ASN A 54 -7.75 -7.91 -0.63
N GLN A 55 -6.57 -7.60 -0.13
CA GLN A 55 -6.05 -8.19 1.10
C GLN A 55 -5.93 -7.15 2.20
N SER A 56 -6.35 -7.53 3.41
CA SER A 56 -6.37 -6.63 4.55
C SER A 56 -5.31 -7.02 5.57
N PHE A 57 -4.76 -5.99 6.23
CA PHE A 57 -3.77 -6.13 7.29
C PHE A 57 -4.20 -5.28 8.47
N ASN A 58 -4.08 -5.84 9.67
CA ASN A 58 -4.43 -5.14 10.91
C ASN A 58 -3.19 -5.01 11.77
N PHE A 59 -2.97 -3.82 12.31
CA PHE A 59 -1.90 -3.62 13.27
C PHE A 59 -2.17 -2.38 14.11
N PHE A 60 -1.49 -2.27 15.26
CA PHE A 60 -1.58 -1.07 16.07
C PHE A 60 -0.73 0.02 15.43
N ALA A 61 -1.29 1.21 15.27
CA ALA A 61 -0.62 2.30 14.60
C ALA A 61 -0.73 3.59 15.42
N GLU A 62 0.38 4.32 15.48
CA GLU A 62 0.44 5.65 16.08
C GLU A 62 0.22 6.69 14.99
N LEU A 63 -0.59 7.71 15.29
CA LEU A 63 -1.03 8.67 14.27
C LEU A 63 0.11 9.46 13.64
N ASN A 64 1.15 9.75 14.42
CA ASN A 64 2.26 10.57 13.94
C ASN A 64 3.35 9.77 13.23
N ARG A 65 3.16 8.47 13.04
CA ARG A 65 4.14 7.63 12.38
C ARG A 65 3.94 7.58 10.88
N GLN A 66 5.04 7.31 10.20
CA GLN A 66 5.06 7.15 8.76
C GLN A 66 4.66 5.73 8.36
N VAL A 67 3.97 5.61 7.24
CA VAL A 67 3.66 4.33 6.61
C VAL A 67 4.08 4.41 5.15
N VAL A 68 4.64 3.33 4.65
CA VAL A 68 5.15 3.28 3.27
C VAL A 68 4.47 2.15 2.53
N PHE A 69 4.05 2.43 1.32
CA PHE A 69 3.49 1.42 0.41
C PHE A 69 4.46 1.27 -0.75
N ASP A 70 4.87 0.04 -1.02
CA ASP A 70 5.84 -0.24 -2.06
C ASP A 70 5.26 -1.33 -2.95
N VAL A 71 5.10 -1.04 -4.23
CA VAL A 71 4.66 -2.03 -5.21
C VAL A 71 5.89 -2.55 -5.92
N LEU A 72 6.05 -3.88 -5.86
CA LEU A 72 7.19 -4.56 -6.45
C LEU A 72 6.69 -5.60 -7.44
N GLU A 73 7.59 -6.06 -8.27
CA GLU A 73 7.33 -7.10 -9.25
C GLU A 73 8.28 -8.26 -8.94
N GLU A 74 7.71 -9.45 -8.79
CA GLU A 74 8.52 -10.64 -8.51
C GLU A 74 9.11 -11.17 -9.82
N ASP A 75 10.41 -11.39 -9.82
CA ASP A 75 11.13 -11.98 -10.93
C ASP A 75 11.79 -13.26 -10.45
N THR A 76 12.30 -14.07 -11.37
CA THR A 76 12.90 -15.37 -11.06
C THR A 76 14.02 -15.26 -10.03
N PHE A 77 14.83 -14.22 -10.09
CA PHE A 77 16.01 -14.09 -9.24
C PHE A 77 16.00 -12.89 -8.32
N SER A 78 15.03 -11.99 -8.47
CA SER A 78 15.01 -10.75 -7.71
C SER A 78 13.62 -10.14 -7.73
N SER A 79 13.46 -9.01 -7.04
CA SER A 79 12.25 -8.20 -7.10
C SER A 79 12.63 -6.82 -7.59
N ASP A 80 11.82 -6.27 -8.50
CA ASP A 80 12.03 -4.93 -9.01
C ASP A 80 10.98 -4.00 -8.45
N GLN A 81 11.40 -2.83 -8.01
CA GLN A 81 10.47 -1.81 -7.54
C GLN A 81 9.72 -1.22 -8.72
N VAL A 82 8.38 -1.17 -8.62
CA VAL A 82 7.55 -0.53 -9.63
C VAL A 82 7.23 0.90 -9.22
N GLY A 83 6.85 1.10 -7.97
CA GLY A 83 6.57 2.44 -7.46
C GLY A 83 6.33 2.42 -5.97
N ARG A 84 6.48 3.60 -5.35
CA ARG A 84 6.44 3.74 -3.90
C ARG A 84 5.70 5.01 -3.52
N VAL A 85 5.03 4.99 -2.36
CA VAL A 85 4.42 6.17 -1.79
C VAL A 85 4.56 6.14 -0.27
N GLU A 86 4.86 7.30 0.31
CA GLU A 86 4.97 7.46 1.76
C GLU A 86 3.84 8.35 2.24
N SER A 87 3.32 8.03 3.42
CA SER A 87 2.29 8.84 4.05
C SER A 87 2.45 8.76 5.57
N THR A 88 1.62 9.47 6.30
CA THR A 88 1.50 9.29 7.74
C THR A 88 0.22 8.52 8.02
N ILE A 89 0.17 7.87 9.18
CA ILE A 89 -1.05 7.17 9.59
C ILE A 89 -2.22 8.16 9.67
N GLU A 90 -1.98 9.33 10.25
CA GLU A 90 -3.04 10.35 10.39
C GLU A 90 -3.62 10.78 9.05
N ALA A 91 -2.80 10.82 8.00
CA ALA A 91 -3.25 11.27 6.69
C ALA A 91 -4.19 10.26 6.01
N ILE A 92 -4.11 8.97 6.36
CA ILE A 92 -4.87 7.94 5.66
C ILE A 92 -6.06 7.39 6.44
N ILE A 93 -6.21 7.72 7.74
CA ILE A 93 -7.34 7.20 8.53
C ILE A 93 -8.62 7.95 8.19
N PRO A 94 -9.79 7.31 8.44
CA PRO A 94 -11.08 7.99 8.25
C PRO A 94 -11.21 9.20 9.14
N LYS A 95 -11.94 10.21 8.66
CA LYS A 95 -12.16 11.46 9.37
C LYS A 95 -13.64 11.73 9.50
N ASN A 96 -13.98 12.64 10.43
CA ASN A 96 -15.35 13.12 10.61
C ASN A 96 -16.37 12.02 10.89
N GLY A 97 -15.94 10.98 11.64
CA GLY A 97 -16.82 9.90 12.03
C GLY A 97 -17.10 8.85 10.97
N ALA A 98 -16.41 8.92 9.84
CA ALA A 98 -16.59 7.91 8.81
C ALA A 98 -16.05 6.56 9.26
N ASP A 99 -16.71 5.47 8.86
CA ASP A 99 -16.27 4.11 9.21
C ASP A 99 -15.05 3.67 8.42
N SER A 100 -14.94 4.13 7.18
CA SER A 100 -13.81 3.78 6.32
C SER A 100 -13.55 4.92 5.33
N VAL A 101 -12.40 4.86 4.71
CA VAL A 101 -12.04 5.80 3.65
C VAL A 101 -11.21 5.09 2.60
N GLU A 102 -11.44 5.43 1.33
CA GLU A 102 -10.63 4.94 0.23
C GLU A 102 -9.67 6.02 -0.23
N HIS A 103 -8.47 5.60 -0.60
CA HIS A 103 -7.47 6.49 -1.18
C HIS A 103 -6.93 5.89 -2.47
N ASN A 104 -6.69 6.76 -3.43
CA ASN A 104 -5.91 6.42 -4.61
C ASN A 104 -4.57 7.13 -4.46
N LEU A 105 -3.59 6.39 -3.99
CA LEU A 105 -2.27 6.96 -3.68
C LEU A 105 -1.42 6.98 -4.93
N GLU A 106 -0.76 8.10 -5.18
CA GLU A 106 0.12 8.22 -6.34
C GLU A 106 1.46 7.57 -6.05
N LEU A 107 1.81 6.57 -6.85
CA LEU A 107 3.08 5.87 -6.76
C LEU A 107 4.13 6.64 -7.55
N ILE A 108 5.35 6.67 -7.02
CA ILE A 108 6.48 7.36 -7.62
C ILE A 108 7.64 6.38 -7.75
N TYR A 109 8.30 6.43 -8.89
CA TYR A 109 9.57 5.74 -9.10
C TYR A 109 10.61 6.78 -9.53
N GLY A 110 11.62 6.98 -8.70
CA GLY A 110 12.55 8.07 -8.93
C GLY A 110 11.83 9.42 -8.85
N ASN A 111 11.81 10.14 -9.94
CA ASN A 111 11.14 11.45 -10.04
C ASN A 111 9.87 11.39 -10.89
N GLU A 112 9.43 10.20 -11.28
CA GLU A 112 8.31 10.04 -12.19
C GLU A 112 7.14 9.33 -11.54
N GLY A 113 5.93 9.65 -11.98
CA GLY A 113 4.74 8.91 -11.60
C GLY A 113 4.78 7.49 -12.11
N ALA A 114 4.35 6.55 -11.29
CA ALA A 114 4.36 5.13 -11.63
C ALA A 114 2.97 4.49 -11.59
N GLY A 115 1.94 5.28 -11.36
CA GLY A 115 0.57 4.82 -11.31
C GLY A 115 -0.08 5.13 -9.98
N THR A 116 -1.18 4.45 -9.69
CA THR A 116 -1.94 4.65 -8.46
C THR A 116 -2.16 3.33 -7.73
N LEU A 117 -2.23 3.42 -6.41
CA LEU A 117 -2.52 2.29 -5.52
C LEU A 117 -3.81 2.60 -4.79
N LYS A 118 -4.80 1.74 -4.91
CA LYS A 118 -6.07 1.90 -4.21
C LYS A 118 -6.04 1.13 -2.89
N ILE A 119 -6.29 1.85 -1.80
CA ILE A 119 -6.41 1.26 -0.46
C ILE A 119 -7.72 1.68 0.17
N SER A 120 -8.18 0.88 1.13
CA SER A 120 -9.32 1.20 1.98
C SER A 120 -8.87 1.08 3.43
N VAL A 121 -9.20 2.07 4.26
CA VAL A 121 -8.67 2.15 5.62
C VAL A 121 -9.81 2.29 6.62
N GLU A 122 -9.72 1.50 7.71
CA GLU A 122 -10.55 1.64 8.90
C GLU A 122 -9.64 1.87 10.09
N PHE A 123 -10.13 2.58 11.09
CA PHE A 123 -9.32 2.88 12.26
C PHE A 123 -10.19 2.89 13.51
N THR A 124 -9.75 2.18 14.54
CA THR A 124 -10.41 2.15 15.84
C THR A 124 -9.46 2.74 16.86
N PRO A 125 -9.74 3.93 17.39
CA PRO A 125 -8.86 4.54 18.39
C PRO A 125 -8.74 3.67 19.64
N ALA A 126 -7.54 3.66 20.21
CA ALA A 126 -7.33 2.97 21.47
C ALA A 126 -8.04 3.71 22.60
N PRO A 127 -8.52 3.01 23.64
CA PRO A 127 -9.08 3.68 24.81
C PRO A 127 -8.04 4.55 25.50
N GLN A 128 -8.49 5.65 26.08
CA GLN A 128 -7.64 6.58 26.81
C GLN A 128 -7.92 6.53 28.31
#